data_197051fd62b18a3ac82cacdcc8eb2695
#
_entry.id   197051fd62b18a3ac82cacdcc8eb2695
#
_cell.length_a   1.000
_cell.length_b   1.000
_cell.length_c   1.000
_cell.angle_alpha   90.00
_cell.angle_beta   90.00
_cell.angle_gamma   90.00
#
_symmetry.space_group_name_H-M   'P 1'
#
loop_
_entity.id
_entity.type
_entity.pdbx_description
1 polymer ?
#
loop_
_entity_poly.entity_id
_entity_poly.type
_entity_poly.pdbx_seq_one_letter_code
_entity_poly.pdbx_strand_id
1 'polypeptide(L)'
;MNFFRKHFVAVALGLVALAAIAFILPYFLGDNSNNTQRVIELTADDVVFRKDAELSIYKKDSLLQRLEVQLAQTEDERAVGLMYRSSMEEQQGMWFVFENEAPRSFYMKNTLIPLDIIYLNKDK
;
A
#
# COMPACT_ATOMS: atom_id res chain seq x y z
N MET A 1 -61.48 10.32 22.83
CA MET A 1 -60.29 11.17 22.95
C MET A 1 -59.33 10.72 24.10
N ASN A 2 -59.51 9.48 24.64
CA ASN A 2 -58.72 8.99 25.78
C ASN A 2 -57.68 7.91 25.42
N PHE A 3 -57.69 7.46 24.17
CA PHE A 3 -56.76 6.42 23.70
C PHE A 3 -55.33 6.96 23.58
N PHE A 4 -55.16 8.17 23.04
CA PHE A 4 -53.85 8.83 22.89
C PHE A 4 -53.19 9.17 24.25
N ARG A 5 -54.00 9.56 25.28
CA ARG A 5 -53.46 9.88 26.58
C ARG A 5 -52.93 8.67 27.36
N LYS A 6 -53.58 7.47 27.14
CA LYS A 6 -53.21 6.23 27.85
C LYS A 6 -51.95 5.58 27.26
N HIS A 7 -51.67 5.83 26.01
CA HIS A 7 -50.51 5.24 25.30
C HIS A 7 -49.43 6.25 24.91
N PHE A 8 -49.60 7.52 25.31
CA PHE A 8 -48.65 8.59 25.00
C PHE A 8 -47.22 8.26 25.46
N VAL A 9 -47.07 7.73 26.66
CA VAL A 9 -45.77 7.32 27.20
C VAL A 9 -45.19 6.16 26.42
N ALA A 10 -45.99 5.19 26.01
CA ALA A 10 -45.51 4.05 25.22
C ALA A 10 -45.09 4.45 23.80
N VAL A 11 -45.86 5.37 23.17
CA VAL A 11 -45.52 5.93 21.86
C VAL A 11 -44.26 6.79 21.94
N ALA A 12 -44.13 7.62 22.95
CA ALA A 12 -42.95 8.45 23.19
C ALA A 12 -41.69 7.58 23.42
N LEU A 13 -41.79 6.54 24.25
CA LEU A 13 -40.69 5.59 24.47
C LEU A 13 -40.32 4.81 23.20
N GLY A 14 -41.31 4.43 22.36
CA GLY A 14 -41.07 3.78 21.08
C GLY A 14 -40.32 4.68 20.09
N LEU A 15 -40.66 5.97 20.03
CA LEU A 15 -39.96 6.93 19.19
C LEU A 15 -38.53 7.20 19.65
N VAL A 16 -38.30 7.27 20.96
CA VAL A 16 -36.95 7.43 21.52
C VAL A 16 -36.10 6.18 21.25
N ALA A 17 -36.69 5.00 21.38
CA ALA A 17 -35.98 3.74 21.07
C ALA A 17 -35.62 3.65 19.57
N LEU A 18 -36.52 4.04 18.68
CA LEU A 18 -36.27 4.10 17.23
C LEU A 18 -35.17 5.12 16.88
N ALA A 19 -35.19 6.29 17.51
CA ALA A 19 -34.15 7.30 17.33
C ALA A 19 -32.78 6.81 17.85
N ALA A 20 -32.76 6.13 19.00
CA ALA A 20 -31.54 5.53 19.55
C ALA A 20 -30.99 4.42 18.65
N ILE A 21 -31.85 3.57 18.11
CA ILE A 21 -31.47 2.53 17.14
C ILE A 21 -30.91 3.17 15.85
N ALA A 22 -31.58 4.19 15.31
CA ALA A 22 -31.10 4.88 14.12
C ALA A 22 -29.75 5.59 14.33
N PHE A 23 -29.47 6.02 15.57
CA PHE A 23 -28.18 6.65 15.93
C PHE A 23 -27.06 5.64 16.18
N ILE A 24 -27.41 4.48 16.74
CA ILE A 24 -26.44 3.43 17.12
C ILE A 24 -26.19 2.47 15.94
N LEU A 25 -27.19 2.24 15.09
CA LEU A 25 -27.10 1.31 13.95
C LEU A 25 -25.92 1.62 13.02
N PRO A 26 -25.61 2.87 12.62
CA PRO A 26 -24.44 3.19 11.82
C PRO A 26 -23.11 2.91 12.54
N TYR A 27 -23.11 2.87 13.88
CA TYR A 27 -21.93 2.53 14.66
C TYR A 27 -21.64 1.02 14.64
N PHE A 28 -22.68 0.19 14.55
CA PHE A 28 -22.58 -1.27 14.46
C PHE A 28 -22.51 -1.77 13.01
N LEU A 29 -23.16 -1.06 12.10
CA LEU A 29 -23.10 -1.32 10.66
C LEU A 29 -22.07 -0.42 9.96
N GLY A 30 -21.31 0.37 10.73
CA GLY A 30 -20.20 1.17 10.26
C GLY A 30 -19.30 0.27 9.43
N ASP A 31 -19.35 0.55 8.16
CA ASP A 31 -18.69 -0.14 7.08
C ASP A 31 -17.19 -0.26 7.42
N ASN A 32 -16.76 -1.47 7.73
CA ASN A 32 -15.36 -1.84 7.78
C ASN A 32 -14.72 -1.84 6.38
N SER A 33 -15.31 -1.13 5.42
CA SER A 33 -14.84 -1.05 4.04
C SER A 33 -13.51 -0.31 3.90
N ASN A 34 -12.98 0.32 4.95
CA ASN A 34 -11.66 0.95 4.92
C ASN A 34 -10.50 -0.03 5.15
N ASN A 35 -10.79 -1.31 5.38
CA ASN A 35 -9.78 -2.34 5.45
C ASN A 35 -9.92 -3.35 4.31
N THR A 36 -10.29 -2.87 3.14
CA THR A 36 -10.01 -3.62 1.92
C THR A 36 -8.49 -3.65 1.81
N GLN A 37 -7.89 -4.71 2.32
CA GLN A 37 -6.55 -5.09 1.89
C GLN A 37 -6.64 -5.07 0.36
N ARG A 38 -6.00 -4.08 -0.26
CA ARG A 38 -5.83 -4.10 -1.71
C ARG A 38 -5.14 -5.41 -2.01
N VAL A 39 -5.88 -6.35 -2.54
CA VAL A 39 -5.30 -7.54 -3.11
C VAL A 39 -4.60 -7.05 -4.37
N ILE A 40 -3.29 -6.88 -4.27
CA ILE A 40 -2.46 -6.55 -5.42
C ILE A 40 -2.46 -7.84 -6.25
N GLU A 41 -3.21 -7.83 -7.33
CA GLU A 41 -3.26 -8.92 -8.28
C GLU A 41 -2.01 -8.81 -9.16
N LEU A 42 -1.00 -9.64 -8.85
CA LEU A 42 0.23 -9.69 -9.62
C LEU A 42 -0.06 -10.24 -11.01
N THR A 43 0.29 -9.46 -12.01
CA THR A 43 0.25 -9.90 -13.40
C THR A 43 1.58 -10.52 -13.82
N ALA A 44 1.59 -11.23 -14.93
CA ALA A 44 2.83 -11.78 -15.48
C ALA A 44 3.88 -10.69 -15.79
N ASP A 45 3.42 -9.49 -16.13
CA ASP A 45 4.29 -8.35 -16.44
C ASP A 45 4.97 -7.78 -15.19
N ASP A 46 4.37 -7.91 -14.01
CA ASP A 46 4.97 -7.48 -12.74
C ASP A 46 6.17 -8.35 -12.33
N VAL A 47 6.21 -9.58 -12.82
CA VAL A 47 7.28 -10.55 -12.52
C VAL A 47 8.44 -10.45 -13.50
N VAL A 48 8.19 -9.96 -14.73
CA VAL A 48 9.22 -9.79 -15.75
C VAL A 48 9.99 -8.49 -15.52
N PHE A 49 11.32 -8.54 -15.67
CA PHE A 49 12.14 -7.35 -15.56
C PHE A 49 11.85 -6.39 -16.70
N ARG A 50 11.57 -5.13 -16.37
CA ARG A 50 11.39 -4.03 -17.31
C ARG A 50 12.52 -3.03 -17.13
N LYS A 51 13.28 -2.77 -18.17
CA LYS A 51 14.30 -1.74 -18.16
C LYS A 51 13.66 -0.37 -18.37
N ASP A 52 13.60 0.43 -17.33
CA ASP A 52 13.05 1.79 -17.38
C ASP A 52 14.16 2.84 -17.46
N ALA A 53 15.31 2.58 -16.84
CA ALA A 53 16.43 3.51 -16.79
C ALA A 53 17.76 2.77 -16.66
N GLU A 54 18.85 3.53 -16.75
CA GLU A 54 20.20 3.07 -16.51
C GLU A 54 20.83 3.90 -15.39
N LEU A 55 21.39 3.23 -14.38
CA LEU A 55 22.08 3.83 -13.27
C LEU A 55 23.59 3.61 -13.42
N SER A 56 24.35 4.67 -13.45
CA SER A 56 25.82 4.61 -13.49
C SER A 56 26.38 5.05 -12.14
N ILE A 57 27.18 4.20 -11.54
CA ILE A 57 27.82 4.43 -10.24
C ILE A 57 29.27 4.81 -10.48
N TYR A 58 29.70 5.95 -9.95
CA TYR A 58 31.05 6.47 -10.09
C TYR A 58 31.75 6.53 -8.73
N LYS A 59 33.05 6.34 -8.75
CA LYS A 59 33.93 6.68 -7.63
C LYS A 59 34.92 7.70 -8.12
N LYS A 60 34.79 8.94 -7.63
CA LYS A 60 35.43 10.12 -8.24
C LYS A 60 35.06 10.18 -9.72
N ASP A 61 36.00 10.16 -10.63
CA ASP A 61 35.77 10.22 -12.09
C ASP A 61 35.78 8.87 -12.79
N SER A 62 35.90 7.78 -12.03
CA SER A 62 35.93 6.42 -12.58
C SER A 62 34.57 5.75 -12.47
N LEU A 63 34.04 5.27 -13.58
CA LEU A 63 32.84 4.44 -13.62
C LEU A 63 33.14 3.11 -12.94
N LEU A 64 32.38 2.79 -11.89
CA LEU A 64 32.49 1.52 -11.15
C LEU A 64 31.55 0.48 -11.70
N GLN A 65 30.28 0.86 -11.87
CA GLN A 65 29.22 -0.06 -12.24
C GLN A 65 28.16 0.66 -13.06
N ARG A 66 27.54 -0.09 -13.96
CA ARG A 66 26.35 0.33 -14.72
C ARG A 66 25.27 -0.70 -14.50
N LEU A 67 24.10 -0.26 -14.09
CA LEU A 67 22.96 -1.11 -13.77
C LEU A 67 21.78 -0.72 -14.64
N GLU A 68 21.06 -1.71 -15.13
CA GLU A 68 19.75 -1.54 -15.69
C GLU A 68 18.73 -1.55 -14.56
N VAL A 69 17.87 -0.55 -14.48
CA VAL A 69 16.94 -0.44 -13.37
C VAL A 69 15.50 -0.32 -13.83
N GLN A 70 14.65 -1.04 -13.13
CA GLN A 70 13.21 -0.85 -13.18
C GLN A 70 12.83 0.18 -12.12
N LEU A 71 11.95 1.11 -12.47
CA LEU A 71 11.49 2.16 -11.54
C LEU A 71 10.21 1.72 -10.84
N ALA A 72 10.19 1.79 -9.52
CA ALA A 72 9.00 1.66 -8.69
C ALA A 72 8.61 3.04 -8.17
N GLN A 73 7.71 3.71 -8.87
CA GLN A 73 7.32 5.09 -8.63
C GLN A 73 5.97 5.21 -7.92
N THR A 74 5.06 4.31 -8.19
CA THR A 74 3.75 4.27 -7.56
C THR A 74 3.78 3.48 -6.25
N GLU A 75 2.76 3.66 -5.43
CA GLU A 75 2.62 2.90 -4.19
C GLU A 75 2.46 1.40 -4.46
N ASP A 76 1.69 1.04 -5.49
CA ASP A 76 1.46 -0.35 -5.87
C ASP A 76 2.74 -1.00 -6.42
N GLU A 77 3.50 -0.32 -7.28
CA GLU A 77 4.80 -0.80 -7.76
C GLU A 77 5.80 -1.01 -6.62
N ARG A 78 5.85 -0.08 -5.65
CA ARG A 78 6.70 -0.23 -4.47
C ARG A 78 6.26 -1.37 -3.56
N ALA A 79 4.95 -1.60 -3.44
CA ALA A 79 4.40 -2.70 -2.65
C ALA A 79 4.68 -4.07 -3.26
N VAL A 80 4.58 -4.20 -4.58
CA VAL A 80 4.95 -5.41 -5.33
C VAL A 80 6.47 -5.63 -5.29
N GLY A 81 7.24 -4.59 -5.59
CA GLY A 81 8.69 -4.68 -5.60
C GLY A 81 9.21 -5.84 -6.45
N LEU A 82 10.05 -6.67 -5.86
CA LEU A 82 10.67 -7.84 -6.50
C LEU A 82 10.02 -9.18 -6.09
N MET A 83 8.75 -9.14 -5.66
CA MET A 83 8.03 -10.35 -5.28
C MET A 83 7.93 -11.35 -6.43
N TYR A 84 8.04 -12.64 -6.09
CA TYR A 84 7.86 -13.79 -6.98
C TYR A 84 8.83 -13.86 -8.16
N ARG A 85 9.86 -13.02 -8.22
CA ARG A 85 10.90 -13.15 -9.24
C ARG A 85 11.81 -14.33 -8.89
N SER A 86 11.95 -15.23 -9.83
CA SER A 86 12.79 -16.43 -9.67
C SER A 86 14.27 -16.17 -9.97
N SER A 87 14.55 -15.13 -10.76
CA SER A 87 15.91 -14.74 -11.13
C SER A 87 15.98 -13.27 -11.51
N MET A 88 17.15 -12.70 -11.44
CA MET A 88 17.49 -11.36 -11.92
C MET A 88 18.97 -11.36 -12.31
N GLU A 89 19.33 -10.65 -13.36
CA GLU A 89 20.72 -10.53 -13.81
C GLU A 89 21.54 -9.70 -12.80
N GLU A 90 22.85 -9.93 -12.72
CA GLU A 90 23.74 -9.20 -11.80
C GLU A 90 23.77 -7.69 -12.02
N GLN A 91 23.47 -7.24 -13.24
CA GLN A 91 23.43 -5.83 -13.61
C GLN A 91 22.01 -5.24 -13.63
N GLN A 92 21.05 -5.95 -13.09
CA GLN A 92 19.67 -5.50 -12.95
C GLN A 92 19.35 -5.09 -11.53
N GLY A 93 18.47 -4.11 -11.38
CA GLY A 93 18.02 -3.65 -10.09
C GLY A 93 16.63 -3.01 -10.14
N MET A 94 16.09 -2.70 -8.99
CA MET A 94 14.88 -1.92 -8.88
C MET A 94 15.17 -0.66 -8.07
N TRP A 95 14.79 0.49 -8.62
CA TRP A 95 14.91 1.77 -7.94
C TRP A 95 13.56 2.20 -7.39
N PHE A 96 13.46 2.21 -6.07
CA PHE A 96 12.29 2.70 -5.35
C PHE A 96 12.37 4.22 -5.23
N VAL A 97 11.51 4.91 -5.93
CA VAL A 97 11.46 6.37 -5.94
C VAL A 97 10.44 6.85 -4.89
N PHE A 98 10.87 7.75 -4.03
CA PHE A 98 10.03 8.37 -3.00
C PHE A 98 10.05 9.88 -3.17
N GLU A 99 8.91 10.53 -2.92
CA GLU A 99 8.76 11.98 -3.06
C GLU A 99 9.50 12.76 -1.97
N ASN A 100 9.69 12.14 -0.81
CA ASN A 100 10.30 12.76 0.35
C ASN A 100 11.29 11.83 1.06
N GLU A 101 12.25 12.42 1.75
CA GLU A 101 13.12 11.69 2.66
C GLU A 101 12.38 11.39 3.96
N ALA A 102 12.29 10.14 4.31
CA ALA A 102 11.74 9.65 5.56
C ALA A 102 12.30 8.26 5.88
N PRO A 103 12.32 7.84 7.13
CA PRO A 103 12.62 6.45 7.47
C PRO A 103 11.70 5.50 6.69
N ARG A 104 12.29 4.52 6.02
CA ARG A 104 11.56 3.51 5.24
C ARG A 104 11.90 2.13 5.76
N SER A 105 10.90 1.26 5.75
CA SER A 105 11.08 -0.13 6.11
C SER A 105 10.78 -1.01 4.92
N PHE A 106 11.68 -1.92 4.62
CA PHE A 106 11.51 -2.94 3.61
C PHE A 106 11.47 -4.31 4.28
N TYR A 107 10.64 -5.19 3.76
CA TYR A 107 10.66 -6.57 4.19
C TYR A 107 10.56 -7.51 2.98
N MET A 108 11.16 -8.69 3.13
CA MET A 108 11.39 -9.62 2.03
C MET A 108 10.22 -10.58 1.81
N LYS A 109 8.98 -10.06 1.81
CA LYS A 109 7.79 -10.88 1.55
C LYS A 109 7.83 -11.43 0.13
N ASN A 110 7.70 -12.74 -0.01
CA ASN A 110 7.66 -13.42 -1.31
C ASN A 110 8.85 -13.07 -2.24
N THR A 111 9.96 -12.61 -1.68
CA THR A 111 11.20 -12.35 -2.41
C THR A 111 12.01 -13.62 -2.44
N LEU A 112 12.29 -14.15 -3.63
CA LEU A 112 12.90 -15.46 -3.83
C LEU A 112 14.40 -15.37 -4.14
N ILE A 113 14.88 -14.16 -4.48
CA ILE A 113 16.26 -13.90 -4.88
C ILE A 113 17.03 -13.16 -3.76
N PRO A 114 18.34 -13.39 -3.60
CA PRO A 114 19.17 -12.59 -2.71
C PRO A 114 19.28 -11.16 -3.24
N LEU A 115 19.26 -10.17 -2.36
CA LEU A 115 19.31 -8.76 -2.71
C LEU A 115 20.28 -7.99 -1.83
N ASP A 116 21.00 -7.05 -2.45
CA ASP A 116 21.67 -5.96 -1.77
C ASP A 116 20.77 -4.72 -1.77
N ILE A 117 20.73 -3.98 -0.65
CA ILE A 117 19.93 -2.77 -0.53
C ILE A 117 20.86 -1.58 -0.38
N ILE A 118 20.75 -0.63 -1.30
CA ILE A 118 21.51 0.62 -1.30
C ILE A 118 20.55 1.76 -1.03
N TYR A 119 20.88 2.59 -0.04
CA TYR A 119 20.11 3.79 0.28
C TYR A 119 20.81 5.02 -0.25
N LEU A 120 20.06 5.83 -0.99
CA LEU A 120 20.53 7.12 -1.50
C LEU A 120 19.64 8.23 -0.93
N ASN A 121 20.25 9.28 -0.43
CA ASN A 121 19.56 10.51 -0.07
C ASN A 121 19.62 11.50 -1.25
N LYS A 122 19.04 12.69 -1.08
CA LYS A 122 19.05 13.74 -2.10
C LYS A 122 20.45 14.24 -2.46
N ASP A 123 21.43 14.05 -1.57
CA ASP A 123 22.80 14.52 -1.76
C ASP A 123 23.67 13.48 -2.47
N LYS A 124 23.16 12.23 -2.64
CA LYS A 124 23.74 11.06 -3.32
C LYS A 124 25.01 10.52 -2.71
#